data_288be857780f87e766b2f5e5a272a1d4
#
_entry.id   288be857780f87e766b2f5e5a272a1d4
#
_cell.length_a   1.000
_cell.length_b   1.000
_cell.length_c   1.000
_cell.angle_alpha   90.00
_cell.angle_beta   90.00
_cell.angle_gamma   90.00
#
_symmetry.space_group_name_H-M   'P 1'
#
loop_
_entity.id
_entity.type
_entity.pdbx_description
1 polymer ?
#
loop_
_entity_poly.entity_id
_entity_poly.type
_entity_poly.pdbx_seq_one_letter_code
_entity_poly.pdbx_strand_id
1 'polypeptide(L)'
;MELTDIKAVYFVGAGGIGMSAIARYFLHRGVVVAGYDKTPSALTEQLEKEGMLIHYDEDIEKVPHACRNKDATLVVYTPAIPADHKELAHFREKGFTVEKRAQVLGILTRAHKGLCVAGTHGKTTTSAMCAHIMHQSHTLTATPFSVA
;
A
#
# COMPACT_ATOMS: atom_id res chain seq x y z
N MET A 1 -1.43 -6.41 14.86
CA MET A 1 -0.10 -6.53 14.20
C MET A 1 0.55 -5.16 14.26
N GLU A 2 1.75 -5.08 14.84
CA GLU A 2 2.54 -3.84 14.85
C GLU A 2 3.31 -3.68 13.55
N LEU A 3 3.65 -2.43 13.17
CA LEU A 3 4.38 -2.17 11.91
C LEU A 3 5.74 -2.89 11.85
N THR A 4 6.35 -3.17 12.99
CA THR A 4 7.63 -3.87 13.13
C THR A 4 7.53 -5.36 12.83
N ASP A 5 6.36 -5.94 12.98
CA ASP A 5 6.11 -7.37 12.79
C ASP A 5 5.85 -7.73 11.32
N ILE A 6 5.54 -6.71 10.51
CA ILE A 6 5.22 -6.88 9.10
C ILE A 6 6.48 -7.18 8.30
N LYS A 7 6.55 -8.37 7.71
CA LYS A 7 7.63 -8.80 6.82
C LYS A 7 7.21 -8.84 5.36
N ALA A 8 5.92 -8.96 5.11
CA ALA A 8 5.35 -8.92 3.77
C ALA A 8 4.03 -8.14 3.77
N VAL A 9 3.74 -7.47 2.66
CA VAL A 9 2.45 -6.81 2.42
C VAL A 9 1.91 -7.26 1.08
N TYR A 10 0.65 -7.66 1.07
CA TYR A 10 -0.04 -8.09 -0.12
C TYR A 10 -1.21 -7.17 -0.45
N PHE A 11 -1.23 -6.64 -1.68
CA PHE A 11 -2.24 -5.70 -2.13
C PHE A 11 -3.25 -6.36 -3.05
N VAL A 12 -4.53 -6.26 -2.73
CA VAL A 12 -5.63 -6.65 -3.63
C VAL A 12 -6.19 -5.39 -4.26
N GLY A 13 -5.86 -5.17 -5.55
CA GLY A 13 -6.09 -3.93 -6.28
C GLY A 13 -4.89 -2.97 -6.20
N ALA A 14 -3.72 -3.43 -6.63
CA ALA A 14 -2.43 -2.73 -6.48
C ALA A 14 -2.32 -1.43 -7.29
N GLY A 15 -3.01 -1.34 -8.44
CA GLY A 15 -2.89 -0.23 -9.39
C GLY A 15 -3.62 1.06 -9.00
N GLY A 16 -4.22 1.14 -7.82
CA GLY A 16 -4.81 2.37 -7.32
C GLY A 16 -3.75 3.38 -6.85
N ILE A 17 -3.93 4.68 -7.11
CA ILE A 17 -2.99 5.74 -6.72
C ILE A 17 -2.70 5.69 -5.21
N GLY A 18 -3.74 5.58 -4.37
CA GLY A 18 -3.55 5.49 -2.93
C GLY A 18 -2.93 4.16 -2.46
N MET A 19 -3.07 3.08 -3.22
CA MET A 19 -2.44 1.79 -2.96
C MET A 19 -0.95 1.84 -3.27
N SER A 20 -0.58 2.45 -4.39
CA SER A 20 0.82 2.58 -4.82
C SER A 20 1.66 3.38 -3.82
N ALA A 21 1.08 4.40 -3.21
CA ALA A 21 1.77 5.18 -2.18
C ALA A 21 2.11 4.31 -0.94
N ILE A 22 1.16 3.50 -0.47
CA ILE A 22 1.41 2.57 0.65
C ILE A 22 2.41 1.48 0.24
N ALA A 23 2.31 0.96 -1.00
CA ALA A 23 3.25 -0.03 -1.50
C ALA A 23 4.69 0.49 -1.47
N ARG A 24 4.92 1.72 -1.97
CA ARG A 24 6.23 2.37 -1.93
C ARG A 24 6.75 2.58 -0.52
N TYR A 25 5.88 2.96 0.42
CA TYR A 25 6.27 3.09 1.82
C TYR A 25 6.88 1.79 2.36
N PHE A 26 6.24 0.64 2.10
CA PHE A 26 6.75 -0.65 2.56
C PHE A 26 7.98 -1.12 1.78
N LEU A 27 8.05 -0.88 0.46
CA LEU A 27 9.25 -1.15 -0.34
C LEU A 27 10.48 -0.41 0.20
N HIS A 28 10.34 0.87 0.52
CA HIS A 28 11.44 1.67 1.12
C HIS A 28 11.88 1.18 2.49
N ARG A 29 11.05 0.44 3.20
CA ARG A 29 11.39 -0.22 4.47
C ARG A 29 12.01 -1.61 4.30
N GLY A 30 12.21 -2.06 3.07
CA GLY A 30 12.75 -3.39 2.77
C GLY A 30 11.76 -4.53 3.03
N VAL A 31 10.47 -4.23 3.14
CA VAL A 31 9.40 -5.22 3.29
C VAL A 31 9.08 -5.83 1.93
N VAL A 32 8.84 -7.12 1.86
CA VAL A 32 8.40 -7.76 0.63
C VAL A 32 7.00 -7.27 0.26
N VAL A 33 6.84 -6.70 -0.92
CA VAL A 33 5.57 -6.16 -1.40
C VAL A 33 5.11 -6.91 -2.64
N ALA A 34 3.91 -7.43 -2.58
CA ALA A 34 3.29 -8.13 -3.70
C ALA A 34 1.81 -7.74 -3.84
N GLY A 35 1.19 -8.14 -4.92
CA GLY A 35 -0.24 -7.90 -5.06
C GLY A 35 -0.83 -8.37 -6.37
N TYR A 36 -2.12 -8.21 -6.44
CA TYR A 36 -2.96 -8.45 -7.60
C TYR A 36 -3.54 -7.14 -8.11
N ASP A 37 -3.63 -7.00 -9.41
CA ASP A 37 -4.51 -6.02 -10.06
C ASP A 37 -5.22 -6.66 -11.25
N LYS A 38 -6.37 -6.16 -11.59
CA LYS A 38 -7.15 -6.70 -12.72
C LYS A 38 -6.52 -6.37 -14.07
N THR A 39 -5.84 -5.23 -14.17
CA THR A 39 -5.37 -4.70 -15.45
C THR A 39 -3.99 -4.08 -15.31
N PRO A 40 -3.05 -4.44 -16.19
CA PRO A 40 -1.77 -3.73 -16.29
C PRO A 40 -1.99 -2.24 -16.58
N SER A 41 -1.18 -1.41 -15.97
CA SER A 41 -1.19 0.06 -16.15
C SER A 41 0.22 0.61 -16.03
N ALA A 42 0.44 1.83 -16.49
CA ALA A 42 1.73 2.50 -16.33
C ALA A 42 2.17 2.57 -14.86
N LEU A 43 1.20 2.66 -13.93
CA LEU A 43 1.46 2.68 -12.50
C LEU A 43 1.90 1.31 -11.97
N THR A 44 1.24 0.23 -12.37
CA THR A 44 1.64 -1.12 -11.98
C THR A 44 3.00 -1.51 -12.56
N GLU A 45 3.27 -1.17 -13.83
CA GLU A 45 4.60 -1.36 -14.45
C GLU A 45 5.71 -0.61 -13.71
N GLN A 46 5.40 0.60 -13.23
CA GLN A 46 6.36 1.37 -12.44
C GLN A 46 6.62 0.71 -11.08
N LEU A 47 5.58 0.23 -10.39
CA LEU A 47 5.71 -0.48 -9.13
C LEU A 47 6.52 -1.78 -9.28
N GLU A 48 6.34 -2.51 -10.39
CA GLU A 48 7.14 -3.70 -10.70
C GLU A 48 8.63 -3.34 -10.87
N LYS A 49 8.94 -2.25 -11.55
CA LYS A 49 10.33 -1.73 -11.67
C LYS A 49 10.91 -1.29 -10.32
N GLU A 50 10.07 -0.85 -9.41
CA GLU A 50 10.45 -0.48 -8.03
C GLU A 50 10.62 -1.70 -7.12
N GLY A 51 10.30 -2.91 -7.59
CA GLY A 51 10.50 -4.18 -6.86
C GLY A 51 9.24 -4.83 -6.29
N MET A 52 8.04 -4.34 -6.64
CA MET A 52 6.80 -4.99 -6.27
C MET A 52 6.51 -6.19 -7.19
N LEU A 53 6.04 -7.28 -6.62
CA LEU A 53 5.63 -8.47 -7.35
C LEU A 53 4.14 -8.40 -7.66
N ILE A 54 3.76 -8.15 -8.91
CA ILE A 54 2.36 -8.01 -9.32
C ILE A 54 1.96 -9.13 -10.27
N HIS A 55 0.75 -9.65 -10.11
CA HIS A 55 0.12 -10.54 -11.08
C HIS A 55 -1.31 -10.04 -11.40
N TYR A 56 -1.85 -10.50 -12.53
CA TYR A 56 -3.09 -9.96 -13.11
C TYR A 56 -4.21 -10.99 -13.22
N ASP A 57 -3.99 -12.20 -12.75
CA ASP A 57 -5.01 -13.25 -12.70
C ASP A 57 -5.38 -13.53 -11.26
N GLU A 58 -6.66 -13.73 -10.97
CA GLU A 58 -7.14 -14.18 -9.65
C GLU A 58 -6.72 -15.63 -9.37
N ASP A 59 -5.47 -15.80 -8.96
CA ASP A 59 -4.88 -17.12 -8.73
C ASP A 59 -4.05 -17.13 -7.45
N ILE A 60 -4.52 -17.86 -6.45
CA ILE A 60 -3.88 -18.00 -5.14
C ILE A 60 -2.47 -18.61 -5.28
N GLU A 61 -2.25 -19.45 -6.29
CA GLU A 61 -0.93 -20.05 -6.51
C GLU A 61 0.12 -19.01 -6.94
N LYS A 62 -0.30 -17.88 -7.49
CA LYS A 62 0.58 -16.77 -7.86
C LYS A 62 0.97 -15.88 -6.67
N VAL A 63 0.33 -16.05 -5.52
CA VAL A 63 0.72 -15.36 -4.29
C VAL A 63 2.12 -15.79 -3.88
N PRO A 64 3.09 -14.86 -3.79
CA PRO A 64 4.47 -15.20 -3.44
C PRO A 64 4.58 -15.90 -2.09
N HIS A 65 5.53 -16.82 -1.98
CA HIS A 65 5.74 -17.61 -0.77
C HIS A 65 5.96 -16.74 0.49
N ALA A 66 6.63 -15.60 0.33
CA ALA A 66 6.85 -14.63 1.40
C ALA A 66 5.55 -14.05 1.96
N CYS A 67 4.49 -13.99 1.15
CA CYS A 67 3.16 -13.48 1.55
C CYS A 67 2.23 -14.57 2.08
N ARG A 68 2.68 -15.81 2.26
CA ARG A 68 1.84 -16.93 2.73
C ARG A 68 1.89 -17.14 4.25
N ASN A 69 2.72 -16.39 4.97
CA ASN A 69 2.78 -16.44 6.43
C ASN A 69 1.81 -15.41 7.03
N LYS A 70 0.71 -15.87 7.61
CA LYS A 70 -0.35 -15.03 8.18
C LYS A 70 0.12 -14.13 9.33
N ASP A 71 1.11 -14.58 10.10
CA ASP A 71 1.57 -13.86 11.30
C ASP A 71 2.54 -12.71 10.97
N ALA A 72 3.03 -12.67 9.73
CA ALA A 72 3.98 -11.67 9.25
C ALA A 72 3.51 -10.92 8.00
N THR A 73 2.32 -11.24 7.49
CA THR A 73 1.77 -10.65 6.26
C THR A 73 0.56 -9.78 6.56
N LEU A 74 0.61 -8.53 6.12
CA LEU A 74 -0.53 -7.63 6.08
C LEU A 74 -1.17 -7.66 4.69
N VAL A 75 -2.46 -7.92 4.61
CA VAL A 75 -3.24 -7.84 3.36
C VAL A 75 -4.00 -6.53 3.30
N VAL A 76 -3.83 -5.78 2.23
CA VAL A 76 -4.44 -4.46 2.03
C VAL A 76 -5.37 -4.51 0.83
N TYR A 77 -6.59 -4.03 0.98
CA TYR A 77 -7.56 -3.99 -0.11
C TYR A 77 -8.29 -2.65 -0.21
N THR A 78 -8.90 -2.39 -1.39
CA THR A 78 -9.76 -1.24 -1.61
C THR A 78 -11.23 -1.65 -1.65
N PRO A 79 -12.18 -0.74 -1.36
CA PRO A 79 -13.61 -1.01 -1.51
C PRO A 79 -14.04 -1.34 -2.96
N ALA A 80 -13.21 -1.04 -3.96
CA ALA A 80 -13.48 -1.36 -5.35
C ALA A 80 -13.36 -2.87 -5.66
N ILE A 81 -12.72 -3.63 -4.79
CA ILE A 81 -12.59 -5.08 -4.95
C ILE A 81 -13.88 -5.76 -4.48
N PRO A 82 -14.50 -6.62 -5.31
CA PRO A 82 -15.67 -7.39 -4.93
C PRO A 82 -15.44 -8.24 -3.69
N ALA A 83 -16.48 -8.43 -2.88
CA ALA A 83 -16.38 -9.21 -1.64
C ALA A 83 -16.11 -10.70 -1.89
N ASP A 84 -16.49 -11.21 -3.07
CA ASP A 84 -16.29 -12.57 -3.55
C ASP A 84 -14.98 -12.81 -4.29
N HIS A 85 -14.08 -11.83 -4.30
CA HIS A 85 -12.74 -11.96 -4.88
C HIS A 85 -11.99 -13.12 -4.23
N LYS A 86 -11.54 -14.08 -5.03
CA LYS A 86 -11.00 -15.37 -4.56
C LYS A 86 -9.82 -15.22 -3.60
N GLU A 87 -8.88 -14.38 -3.92
CA GLU A 87 -7.70 -14.17 -3.07
C GLU A 87 -8.07 -13.46 -1.76
N LEU A 88 -8.96 -12.45 -1.82
CA LEU A 88 -9.42 -11.74 -0.63
C LEU A 88 -10.19 -12.66 0.31
N ALA A 89 -11.06 -13.51 -0.24
CA ALA A 89 -11.77 -14.53 0.51
C ALA A 89 -10.80 -15.53 1.16
N HIS A 90 -9.83 -16.03 0.39
CA HIS A 90 -8.81 -16.94 0.87
C HIS A 90 -8.02 -16.36 2.06
N PHE A 91 -7.54 -15.13 1.96
CA PHE A 91 -6.81 -14.49 3.06
C PHE A 91 -7.66 -14.33 4.33
N ARG A 92 -8.94 -13.98 4.17
CA ARG A 92 -9.89 -13.90 5.31
C ARG A 92 -10.12 -15.25 5.96
N GLU A 93 -10.40 -16.29 5.18
CA GLU A 93 -10.64 -17.65 5.67
C GLU A 93 -9.42 -18.24 6.38
N LYS A 94 -8.22 -17.93 5.91
CA LYS A 94 -6.96 -18.37 6.52
C LYS A 94 -6.55 -17.56 7.76
N GLY A 95 -7.32 -16.52 8.11
CA GLY A 95 -7.07 -15.71 9.30
C GLY A 95 -5.90 -14.73 9.19
N PHE A 96 -5.61 -14.24 7.99
CA PHE A 96 -4.65 -13.15 7.80
C PHE A 96 -5.18 -11.83 8.37
N THR A 97 -4.29 -10.93 8.72
CA THR A 97 -4.65 -9.54 9.01
C THR A 97 -5.02 -8.85 7.69
N VAL A 98 -6.31 -8.58 7.48
CA VAL A 98 -6.85 -7.99 6.26
C VAL A 98 -7.45 -6.63 6.59
N GLU A 99 -6.84 -5.57 6.06
CA GLU A 99 -7.20 -4.19 6.37
C GLU A 99 -7.56 -3.39 5.11
N LYS A 100 -8.52 -2.49 5.27
CA LYS A 100 -8.80 -1.52 4.20
C LYS A 100 -7.65 -0.53 4.07
N ARG A 101 -7.41 -0.05 2.86
CA ARG A 101 -6.42 1.00 2.58
C ARG A 101 -6.46 2.15 3.59
N ALA A 102 -7.66 2.66 3.90
CA ALA A 102 -7.82 3.77 4.84
C ALA A 102 -7.39 3.43 6.28
N GLN A 103 -7.58 2.18 6.70
CA GLN A 103 -7.16 1.70 8.02
C GLN A 103 -5.63 1.60 8.10
N VAL A 104 -5.00 1.06 7.05
CA VAL A 104 -3.54 1.01 6.97
C VAL A 104 -2.93 2.41 6.99
N LEU A 105 -3.51 3.35 6.25
CA LEU A 105 -3.09 4.75 6.31
C LEU A 105 -3.19 5.31 7.74
N GLY A 106 -4.28 5.01 8.46
CA GLY A 106 -4.44 5.39 9.86
C GLY A 106 -3.38 4.78 10.79
N ILE A 107 -2.95 3.55 10.52
CA ILE A 107 -1.86 2.90 11.27
C ILE A 107 -0.54 3.63 10.99
N LEU A 108 -0.26 3.92 9.73
CA LEU A 108 0.96 4.63 9.33
C LEU A 108 1.05 6.03 9.93
N THR A 109 -0.05 6.79 9.89
CA THR A 109 -0.09 8.16 10.42
C THR A 109 0.05 8.21 11.94
N ARG A 110 -0.39 7.18 12.67
CA ARG A 110 -0.16 7.08 14.12
C ARG A 110 1.30 6.82 14.49
N ALA A 111 2.02 6.14 13.63
CA ALA A 111 3.44 5.82 13.83
C ALA A 111 4.39 6.97 13.41
N HIS A 112 3.86 8.01 12.78
CA HIS A 112 4.64 9.14 12.23
C HIS A 112 4.00 10.48 12.57
N LYS A 113 4.78 11.56 12.50
CA LYS A 113 4.23 12.92 12.52
C LYS A 113 3.54 13.20 11.19
N GLY A 114 2.22 13.41 11.23
CA GLY A 114 1.42 13.69 10.06
C GLY A 114 1.21 15.19 9.83
N LEU A 115 1.37 15.65 8.59
CA LEU A 115 0.89 16.95 8.14
C LEU A 115 -0.38 16.72 7.33
N CYS A 116 -1.50 17.19 7.87
CA CYS A 116 -2.82 17.00 7.26
C CYS A 116 -3.30 18.30 6.61
N VAL A 117 -3.70 18.23 5.35
CA VAL A 117 -4.27 19.34 4.61
C VAL A 117 -5.75 19.09 4.37
N ALA A 118 -6.60 19.95 4.90
CA ALA A 118 -8.04 19.90 4.74
C ALA A 118 -8.55 21.18 4.08
N GLY A 119 -9.69 21.10 3.41
CA GLY A 119 -10.33 22.25 2.76
C GLY A 119 -11.26 21.83 1.63
N THR A 120 -12.08 22.74 1.16
CA THR A 120 -12.97 22.53 0.01
C THR A 120 -12.22 22.59 -1.32
N HIS A 121 -11.14 23.42 -1.41
CA HIS A 121 -10.30 23.61 -2.60
C HIS A 121 -8.81 23.64 -2.21
N GLY A 122 -7.94 23.34 -3.16
CA GLY A 122 -6.49 23.50 -3.01
C GLY A 122 -5.77 22.46 -2.16
N LYS A 123 -6.43 21.38 -1.74
CA LYS A 123 -5.82 20.32 -0.92
C LYS A 123 -4.60 19.70 -1.60
N THR A 124 -4.77 19.24 -2.82
CA THR A 124 -3.71 18.58 -3.60
C THR A 124 -2.54 19.53 -3.85
N THR A 125 -2.81 20.77 -4.25
CA THR A 125 -1.78 21.79 -4.49
C THR A 125 -0.98 22.10 -3.22
N THR A 126 -1.66 22.34 -2.11
CA THR A 126 -1.03 22.63 -0.82
C THR A 126 -0.21 21.44 -0.32
N SER A 127 -0.73 20.22 -0.44
CA SER A 127 0.00 19.00 -0.05
C SER A 127 1.24 18.80 -0.91
N ALA A 128 1.16 19.05 -2.23
CA ALA A 128 2.30 18.96 -3.13
C ALA A 128 3.38 19.98 -2.80
N MET A 129 2.98 21.22 -2.48
CA MET A 129 3.92 22.27 -2.06
C MET A 129 4.61 21.91 -0.75
N CYS A 130 3.89 21.46 0.25
CA CYS A 130 4.46 20.99 1.52
C CYS A 130 5.45 19.84 1.30
N ALA A 131 5.07 18.84 0.50
CA ALA A 131 5.95 17.72 0.18
C ALA A 131 7.21 18.16 -0.54
N HIS A 132 7.10 19.10 -1.47
CA HIS A 132 8.26 19.67 -2.18
C HIS A 132 9.22 20.39 -1.22
N ILE A 133 8.71 21.27 -0.35
CA ILE A 133 9.51 21.99 0.64
C ILE A 133 10.24 20.99 1.57
N MET A 134 9.53 20.00 2.06
CA MET A 134 10.11 18.98 2.96
C MET A 134 11.19 18.15 2.25
N HIS A 135 10.99 17.80 1.00
CA HIS A 135 11.96 17.06 0.21
C HIS A 135 13.22 17.89 -0.06
N GLN A 136 13.07 19.18 -0.33
CA GLN A 136 14.20 20.10 -0.60
C GLN A 136 14.97 20.51 0.67
N SER A 137 14.32 20.47 1.84
CA SER A 137 14.95 20.94 3.09
C SER A 137 16.10 20.08 3.59
N HIS A 138 16.30 18.87 3.06
CA HIS A 138 17.29 17.84 3.49
C HIS A 138 17.33 17.55 4.99
N THR A 139 16.48 18.24 5.77
CA THR A 139 16.45 18.18 7.23
C THR A 139 15.53 17.06 7.74
N LEU A 140 14.66 16.57 6.86
CA LEU A 140 13.68 15.57 7.18
C LEU A 140 13.83 14.41 6.19
N THR A 141 14.10 13.23 6.70
CA THR A 141 13.93 11.98 5.95
C THR A 141 12.42 11.75 5.72
N ALA A 142 11.78 12.71 5.05
CA ALA A 142 10.38 12.61 4.69
C ALA A 142 10.27 11.79 3.41
N THR A 143 9.78 10.59 3.53
CA THR A 143 9.14 9.94 2.39
C THR A 143 7.85 10.72 2.15
N PRO A 144 7.71 11.51 1.07
CA PRO A 144 6.47 12.23 0.80
C PRO A 144 5.38 11.20 0.51
N PHE A 145 4.56 10.97 1.51
CA PHE A 145 3.39 10.12 1.42
C PHE A 145 2.19 11.05 1.18
N SER A 146 1.85 11.25 -0.08
CA SER A 146 0.69 12.01 -0.48
C SER A 146 -0.43 11.04 -0.85
N VAL A 147 -1.52 11.10 -0.11
CA VAL A 147 -2.78 10.45 -0.47
C VAL A 147 -3.75 11.55 -0.86
N ALA A 148 -4.01 11.68 -2.14
CA ALA A 148 -5.09 12.52 -2.66
C ALA A 148 -6.43 11.78 -2.59
#